data_910038cbb5773cfa3e9055a7e3bbba70
#
_entry.id   910038cbb5773cfa3e9055a7e3bbba70
#
_cell.length_a   1.000
_cell.length_b   1.000
_cell.length_c   1.000
_cell.angle_alpha   90.00
_cell.angle_beta   90.00
_cell.angle_gamma   90.00
#
_symmetry.space_group_name_H-M   'P 1'
#
loop_
_entity.id
_entity.type
_entity.pdbx_description
1 polymer ?
#
loop_
_entity_poly.entity_id
_entity_poly.type
_entity_poly.pdbx_seq_one_letter_code
_entity_poly.pdbx_strand_id
1 'polypeptide(L)'
;MPKNTRAAAPIAAEGKTGAAQAAAPITIPRLSARAVILGERLDHRSLGPGGSALADPVPITAPPHISAFAFRWGAVVIFGANPAEETALLQKLGPRITNPAESPAEETALINIGAERDGVDAEGVIQLSDSAPERLAVVADALAKSAALAQQEARIAEALDRMEPAVASLRLAGRLSVSSRALHRQIGHALSARNRNLARVEA
;
A
#
# COMPACT_ATOMS: atom_id res chain seq x y z
N MET A 1 -13.95 -77.19 -58.92
CA MET A 1 -13.90 -75.74 -58.95
C MET A 1 -14.59 -75.19 -57.71
N PRO A 2 -13.89 -74.78 -56.66
CA PRO A 2 -14.52 -74.22 -55.50
C PRO A 2 -14.53 -72.64 -55.60
N LYS A 3 -15.68 -72.09 -55.28
CA LYS A 3 -15.91 -70.66 -55.18
C LYS A 3 -15.41 -70.14 -53.84
N ASN A 4 -14.48 -69.19 -53.87
CA ASN A 4 -13.92 -68.53 -52.75
C ASN A 4 -14.84 -67.39 -52.31
N THR A 5 -15.46 -67.51 -51.14
CA THR A 5 -16.24 -66.43 -50.53
C THR A 5 -15.45 -65.81 -49.39
N ARG A 6 -14.90 -64.60 -49.65
CA ARG A 6 -14.11 -63.81 -48.71
C ARG A 6 -15.07 -63.07 -47.80
N ALA A 7 -15.10 -63.40 -46.51
CA ALA A 7 -15.82 -62.69 -45.50
C ALA A 7 -15.08 -61.39 -45.16
N ALA A 8 -15.82 -60.32 -45.23
CA ALA A 8 -15.32 -58.98 -44.77
C ALA A 8 -15.42 -58.87 -43.25
N ALA A 9 -14.31 -58.52 -42.61
CA ALA A 9 -14.28 -58.21 -41.20
C ALA A 9 -14.77 -56.73 -40.93
N PRO A 10 -15.47 -56.47 -39.85
CA PRO A 10 -15.91 -55.13 -39.51
C PRO A 10 -14.73 -54.25 -38.96
N ILE A 11 -14.61 -53.05 -39.49
CA ILE A 11 -13.65 -52.03 -39.05
C ILE A 11 -14.16 -51.47 -37.69
N ALA A 12 -13.44 -51.76 -36.62
CA ALA A 12 -13.67 -51.14 -35.34
C ALA A 12 -13.22 -49.65 -35.41
N ALA A 13 -14.16 -48.75 -35.26
CA ALA A 13 -13.89 -47.31 -35.10
C ALA A 13 -13.39 -47.06 -33.68
N GLU A 14 -12.10 -46.86 -33.52
CA GLU A 14 -11.52 -46.33 -32.29
C GLU A 14 -11.89 -44.85 -32.14
N GLY A 15 -12.90 -44.59 -31.30
CA GLY A 15 -13.23 -43.27 -30.83
C GLY A 15 -12.11 -42.75 -29.89
N LYS A 16 -11.22 -41.91 -30.40
CA LYS A 16 -10.35 -41.11 -29.55
C LYS A 16 -11.19 -40.06 -28.81
N THR A 17 -11.64 -40.44 -27.61
CA THR A 17 -12.13 -39.46 -26.63
C THR A 17 -10.93 -38.67 -26.16
N GLY A 18 -10.70 -37.51 -26.79
CA GLY A 18 -9.77 -36.50 -26.29
C GLY A 18 -10.33 -35.97 -24.98
N ALA A 19 -9.86 -36.51 -23.87
CA ALA A 19 -10.05 -35.86 -22.58
C ALA A 19 -9.42 -34.45 -22.65
N ALA A 20 -10.29 -33.45 -22.69
CA ALA A 20 -9.89 -32.07 -22.49
C ALA A 20 -9.20 -32.00 -21.13
N GLN A 21 -7.89 -31.94 -21.15
CA GLN A 21 -7.08 -31.71 -19.96
C GLN A 21 -7.46 -30.31 -19.47
N ALA A 22 -8.28 -30.25 -18.42
CA ALA A 22 -8.61 -28.98 -17.76
C ALA A 22 -7.28 -28.35 -17.38
N ALA A 23 -6.97 -27.21 -17.99
CA ALA A 23 -5.81 -26.42 -17.64
C ALA A 23 -5.89 -26.13 -16.14
N ALA A 24 -4.85 -26.51 -15.40
CA ALA A 24 -4.75 -26.16 -13.98
C ALA A 24 -4.96 -24.65 -13.84
N PRO A 25 -5.68 -24.17 -12.83
CA PRO A 25 -5.89 -22.74 -12.65
C PRO A 25 -4.53 -22.06 -12.58
N ILE A 26 -4.30 -21.08 -13.45
CA ILE A 26 -3.09 -20.26 -13.42
C ILE A 26 -3.14 -19.51 -12.10
N THR A 27 -2.35 -19.94 -11.13
CA THR A 27 -2.20 -19.26 -9.85
C THR A 27 -1.37 -18.00 -10.11
N ILE A 28 -2.04 -16.87 -10.25
CA ILE A 28 -1.38 -15.57 -10.34
C ILE A 28 -0.70 -15.31 -8.98
N PRO A 29 0.62 -15.09 -8.93
CA PRO A 29 1.30 -14.81 -7.68
C PRO A 29 0.71 -13.54 -7.05
N ARG A 30 0.22 -13.67 -5.81
CA ARG A 30 -0.33 -12.56 -5.03
C ARG A 30 0.72 -12.04 -4.07
N LEU A 31 0.87 -10.74 -4.03
CA LEU A 31 1.76 -10.02 -3.16
C LEU A 31 0.92 -9.08 -2.28
N SER A 32 1.10 -9.12 -0.97
CA SER A 32 0.55 -8.12 -0.06
C SER A 32 1.48 -6.92 0.00
N ALA A 33 0.92 -5.73 0.03
CA ALA A 33 1.64 -4.50 0.31
C ALA A 33 1.04 -3.81 1.53
N ARG A 34 1.89 -3.22 2.37
CA ARG A 34 1.48 -2.41 3.51
C ARG A 34 2.32 -1.15 3.58
N ALA A 35 1.65 0.00 3.59
CA ALA A 35 2.23 1.31 3.85
C ALA A 35 1.98 1.69 5.30
N VAL A 36 2.98 2.24 5.98
CA VAL A 36 2.91 2.68 7.37
C VAL A 36 3.57 4.04 7.51
N ILE A 37 2.88 4.98 8.16
CA ILE A 37 3.43 6.30 8.49
C ILE A 37 4.03 6.25 9.90
N LEU A 38 5.33 6.09 9.99
CA LEU A 38 6.04 5.86 11.26
C LEU A 38 6.28 7.14 12.07
N GLY A 39 6.32 8.30 11.42
CA GLY A 39 6.60 9.57 12.07
C GLY A 39 6.65 10.74 11.10
N GLU A 40 7.25 11.85 11.51
CA GLU A 40 7.33 13.06 10.68
C GLU A 40 8.49 13.00 9.67
N ARG A 41 9.56 12.28 10.01
CA ARG A 41 10.75 12.16 9.17
C ARG A 41 11.49 10.87 9.44
N LEU A 42 12.06 10.29 8.39
CA LEU A 42 12.91 9.11 8.45
C LEU A 42 14.29 9.45 7.86
N ASP A 43 15.35 9.19 8.64
CA ASP A 43 16.71 9.24 8.10
C ASP A 43 17.00 7.98 7.26
N HIS A 44 16.84 8.13 5.97
CA HIS A 44 16.94 7.04 4.98
C HIS A 44 18.33 6.93 4.33
N ARG A 45 19.27 7.85 4.62
CA ARG A 45 20.57 7.99 3.92
C ARG A 45 21.42 6.73 3.88
N SER A 46 21.26 5.84 4.84
CA SER A 46 22.04 4.58 4.96
C SER A 46 21.18 3.32 4.80
N LEU A 47 19.95 3.43 4.33
CA LEU A 47 19.02 2.30 4.19
C LEU A 47 19.13 1.62 2.81
N GLY A 48 19.50 2.35 1.80
CA GLY A 48 19.58 1.85 0.43
C GLY A 48 20.93 1.20 0.09
N PRO A 49 20.94 0.29 -0.89
CA PRO A 49 22.17 -0.25 -1.45
C PRO A 49 22.99 0.90 -2.05
N GLY A 50 24.23 1.06 -1.55
CA GLY A 50 25.17 2.09 -2.06
C GLY A 50 24.98 3.50 -1.49
N GLY A 51 24.12 3.72 -0.49
CA GLY A 51 24.01 5.01 0.21
C GLY A 51 23.51 6.17 -0.67
N SER A 52 22.68 5.90 -1.66
CA SER A 52 22.10 6.94 -2.53
C SER A 52 21.14 7.84 -1.77
N ALA A 53 21.63 8.99 -1.35
CA ALA A 53 20.87 9.98 -0.57
C ALA A 53 19.87 10.82 -1.39
N LEU A 54 19.83 10.63 -2.71
CA LEU A 54 19.08 11.50 -3.64
C LEU A 54 17.76 10.88 -4.14
N ALA A 55 17.57 9.56 -3.97
CA ALA A 55 16.31 8.92 -4.37
C ALA A 55 15.26 9.07 -3.27
N ASP A 56 14.02 9.29 -3.64
CA ASP A 56 12.83 9.21 -2.78
C ASP A 56 11.69 8.64 -3.64
N PRO A 57 11.24 7.41 -3.39
CA PRO A 57 11.61 6.52 -2.27
C PRO A 57 12.99 5.84 -2.42
N VAL A 58 13.57 5.49 -1.28
CA VAL A 58 14.79 4.69 -1.19
C VAL A 58 14.44 3.22 -0.95
N PRO A 59 14.93 2.27 -1.78
CA PRO A 59 14.78 0.85 -1.48
C PRO A 59 15.55 0.49 -0.20
N ILE A 60 14.92 -0.28 0.69
CA ILE A 60 15.52 -0.74 1.95
C ILE A 60 16.12 -2.12 1.72
N THR A 61 17.30 -2.38 2.28
CA THR A 61 17.87 -3.73 2.31
C THR A 61 17.01 -4.66 3.18
N ALA A 62 16.37 -5.62 2.55
CA ALA A 62 15.48 -6.62 3.16
C ALA A 62 15.82 -8.02 2.63
N PRO A 63 15.27 -9.12 3.23
CA PRO A 63 15.38 -10.46 2.67
C PRO A 63 14.93 -10.53 1.20
N PRO A 64 15.44 -11.47 0.38
CA PRO A 64 15.23 -11.49 -1.07
C PRO A 64 13.78 -11.58 -1.53
N HIS A 65 12.86 -12.09 -0.69
CA HIS A 65 11.43 -12.21 -0.99
C HIS A 65 10.63 -10.98 -0.56
N ILE A 66 11.27 -10.01 0.11
CA ILE A 66 10.66 -8.78 0.59
C ILE A 66 11.23 -7.61 -0.20
N SER A 67 10.35 -6.78 -0.74
CA SER A 67 10.71 -5.47 -1.26
C SER A 67 10.19 -4.40 -0.30
N ALA A 68 11.02 -3.43 0.06
CA ALA A 68 10.61 -2.36 0.94
C ALA A 68 11.19 -1.02 0.50
N PHE A 69 10.40 0.03 0.69
CA PHE A 69 10.75 1.39 0.28
C PHE A 69 10.52 2.35 1.44
N ALA A 70 11.50 3.23 1.66
CA ALA A 70 11.43 4.27 2.68
C ALA A 70 11.33 5.65 2.05
N PHE A 71 10.49 6.47 2.61
CA PHE A 71 10.31 7.87 2.22
C PHE A 71 10.87 8.78 3.33
N ARG A 72 11.59 9.84 2.95
CA ARG A 72 12.19 10.77 3.92
C ARG A 72 11.17 11.45 4.84
N TRP A 73 9.91 11.55 4.42
CA TRP A 73 8.81 12.11 5.19
C TRP A 73 8.12 11.13 6.14
N GLY A 74 8.78 10.00 6.43
CA GLY A 74 8.41 9.09 7.51
C GLY A 74 7.50 7.92 7.12
N ALA A 75 7.22 7.72 5.83
CA ALA A 75 6.50 6.54 5.37
C ALA A 75 7.45 5.38 5.04
N VAL A 76 6.94 4.17 5.19
CA VAL A 76 7.58 2.93 4.74
C VAL A 76 6.53 2.06 4.08
N VAL A 77 6.87 1.48 2.93
CA VAL A 77 6.01 0.51 2.23
C VAL A 77 6.74 -0.80 2.10
N ILE A 78 6.09 -1.88 2.49
CA ILE A 78 6.65 -3.23 2.56
C ILE A 78 5.80 -4.15 1.69
N PHE A 79 6.45 -4.97 0.87
CA PHE A 79 5.83 -5.93 -0.04
C PHE A 79 6.28 -7.34 0.32
N GLY A 80 5.32 -8.27 0.41
CA GLY A 80 5.57 -9.71 0.54
C GLY A 80 6.08 -10.18 1.89
N ALA A 81 6.11 -9.31 2.90
CA ALA A 81 6.51 -9.70 4.25
C ALA A 81 5.35 -10.32 5.03
N ASN A 82 5.66 -11.24 5.92
CA ASN A 82 4.74 -11.70 6.94
C ASN A 82 4.75 -10.74 8.16
N PRO A 83 3.77 -10.83 9.08
CA PRO A 83 3.67 -9.89 10.21
C PRO A 83 4.91 -9.84 11.13
N ALA A 84 5.63 -10.95 11.28
CA ALA A 84 6.84 -11.00 12.10
C ALA A 84 8.00 -10.28 11.40
N GLU A 85 8.15 -10.46 10.10
CA GLU A 85 9.14 -9.79 9.26
C GLU A 85 8.90 -8.29 9.18
N GLU A 86 7.64 -7.88 9.01
CA GLU A 86 7.25 -6.46 9.06
C GLU A 86 7.65 -5.84 10.39
N THR A 87 7.28 -6.48 11.50
CA THR A 87 7.62 -6.01 12.85
C THR A 87 9.14 -5.87 13.02
N ALA A 88 9.92 -6.87 12.60
CA ALA A 88 11.36 -6.83 12.70
C ALA A 88 11.98 -5.70 11.84
N LEU A 89 11.44 -5.46 10.64
CA LEU A 89 11.89 -4.38 9.78
C LEU A 89 11.56 -3.00 10.39
N LEU A 90 10.32 -2.81 10.86
CA LEU A 90 9.89 -1.57 11.48
C LEU A 90 10.67 -1.24 12.77
N GLN A 91 11.00 -2.26 13.59
CA GLN A 91 11.84 -2.09 14.77
C GLN A 91 13.24 -1.59 14.43
N LYS A 92 13.85 -2.08 13.34
CA LYS A 92 15.16 -1.60 12.86
C LYS A 92 15.12 -0.14 12.40
N LEU A 93 13.98 0.33 11.93
CA LEU A 93 13.79 1.70 11.47
C LEU A 93 13.49 2.67 12.61
N GLY A 94 12.95 2.19 13.73
CA GLY A 94 12.56 2.99 14.89
C GLY A 94 13.58 4.05 15.32
N PRO A 95 14.87 3.72 15.53
CA PRO A 95 15.90 4.68 15.94
C PRO A 95 16.17 5.81 14.93
N ARG A 96 15.69 5.68 13.69
CA ARG A 96 15.89 6.63 12.59
C ARG A 96 14.72 7.58 12.37
N ILE A 97 13.67 7.43 13.18
CA ILE A 97 12.43 8.18 13.03
C ILE A 97 12.49 9.41 13.95
N THR A 98 12.23 10.56 13.36
CA THR A 98 12.06 11.81 14.12
C THR A 98 10.56 12.01 14.36
N ASN A 99 10.21 12.34 15.61
CA ASN A 99 8.83 12.52 16.05
C ASN A 99 7.94 11.32 15.64
N PRO A 100 8.16 10.14 16.27
CA PRO A 100 7.36 8.95 15.99
C PRO A 100 5.87 9.23 16.12
N ALA A 101 5.06 8.58 15.28
CA ALA A 101 3.61 8.69 15.37
C ALA A 101 3.13 7.88 16.58
N GLU A 102 2.29 8.48 17.42
CA GLU A 102 1.65 7.78 18.55
C GLU A 102 0.68 6.69 18.04
N SER A 103 0.01 6.97 16.93
CA SER A 103 -0.84 6.02 16.21
C SER A 103 -0.46 6.09 14.72
N PRO A 104 0.35 5.15 14.23
CA PRO A 104 0.72 5.08 12.82
C PRO A 104 -0.51 4.90 11.93
N ALA A 105 -0.61 5.68 10.86
CA ALA A 105 -1.60 5.42 9.83
C ALA A 105 -1.07 4.33 8.90
N GLU A 106 -1.97 3.49 8.42
CA GLU A 106 -1.65 2.32 7.63
C GLU A 106 -2.58 2.21 6.44
N GLU A 107 -2.05 1.70 5.34
CA GLU A 107 -2.79 1.35 4.14
C GLU A 107 -2.31 -0.01 3.65
N THR A 108 -3.24 -0.85 3.21
CA THR A 108 -2.90 -2.18 2.70
C THR A 108 -3.47 -2.37 1.29
N ALA A 109 -2.73 -3.06 0.45
CA ALA A 109 -3.19 -3.44 -0.88
C ALA A 109 -2.80 -4.87 -1.22
N LEU A 110 -3.60 -5.47 -2.10
CA LEU A 110 -3.26 -6.74 -2.75
C LEU A 110 -2.79 -6.46 -4.16
N ILE A 111 -1.77 -7.17 -4.58
CA ILE A 111 -1.15 -7.03 -5.89
C ILE A 111 -1.11 -8.41 -6.57
N ASN A 112 -1.59 -8.50 -7.78
CA ASN A 112 -1.42 -9.64 -8.66
C ASN A 112 -0.23 -9.38 -9.59
N ILE A 113 0.71 -10.31 -9.65
CA ILE A 113 1.90 -10.22 -10.52
C ILE A 113 1.71 -11.13 -11.73
N GLY A 114 2.05 -10.66 -12.92
CA GLY A 114 1.91 -11.39 -14.17
C GLY A 114 0.64 -11.05 -14.94
N ALA A 115 0.03 -9.90 -14.66
CA ALA A 115 -1.08 -9.37 -15.44
C ALA A 115 -0.63 -8.94 -16.84
N GLU A 116 -1.51 -8.95 -17.82
CA GLU A 116 -1.22 -8.47 -19.18
C GLU A 116 -0.96 -6.96 -19.23
N ARG A 117 -1.56 -6.20 -18.31
CA ARG A 117 -1.44 -4.74 -18.21
C ARG A 117 -1.40 -4.31 -16.76
N ASP A 118 -0.62 -3.28 -16.50
CA ASP A 118 -0.61 -2.62 -15.20
C ASP A 118 -1.91 -1.82 -15.00
N GLY A 119 -2.47 -1.86 -13.80
CA GLY A 119 -3.72 -1.14 -13.48
C GLY A 119 -4.30 -1.54 -12.14
N VAL A 120 -5.54 -1.17 -11.92
CA VAL A 120 -6.34 -1.58 -10.75
C VAL A 120 -7.65 -2.15 -11.27
N ASP A 121 -8.05 -3.31 -10.76
CA ASP A 121 -9.32 -3.94 -11.15
C ASP A 121 -10.53 -3.36 -10.40
N ALA A 122 -11.71 -3.87 -10.70
CA ALA A 122 -12.96 -3.40 -10.11
C ALA A 122 -13.05 -3.69 -8.59
N GLU A 123 -12.31 -4.68 -8.11
CA GLU A 123 -12.20 -5.08 -6.71
C GLU A 123 -11.13 -4.29 -5.95
N GLY A 124 -10.40 -3.38 -6.62
CA GLY A 124 -9.33 -2.59 -6.02
C GLY A 124 -7.98 -3.31 -5.92
N VAL A 125 -7.83 -4.48 -6.54
CA VAL A 125 -6.57 -5.21 -6.56
C VAL A 125 -5.65 -4.63 -7.63
N ILE A 126 -4.42 -4.34 -7.26
CA ILE A 126 -3.42 -3.81 -8.19
C ILE A 126 -2.93 -4.94 -9.10
N GLN A 127 -2.92 -4.70 -10.38
CA GLN A 127 -2.45 -5.62 -11.40
C GLN A 127 -1.10 -5.12 -11.92
N LEU A 128 -0.05 -5.95 -11.84
CA LEU A 128 1.28 -5.63 -12.37
C LEU A 128 1.74 -6.73 -13.32
N SER A 129 2.38 -6.33 -14.40
CA SER A 129 2.95 -7.27 -15.38
C SER A 129 4.15 -8.04 -14.80
N ASP A 130 4.91 -7.41 -13.93
CA ASP A 130 6.03 -8.01 -13.20
C ASP A 130 6.25 -7.31 -11.84
N SER A 131 7.22 -7.80 -11.06
CA SER A 131 7.63 -7.23 -9.78
C SER A 131 8.92 -6.40 -9.88
N ALA A 132 9.17 -5.74 -11.01
CA ALA A 132 10.35 -4.88 -11.18
C ALA A 132 10.38 -3.78 -10.09
N PRO A 133 11.56 -3.45 -9.55
CA PRO A 133 11.69 -2.46 -8.48
C PRO A 133 11.07 -1.11 -8.81
N GLU A 134 11.14 -0.69 -10.06
CA GLU A 134 10.60 0.58 -10.55
C GLU A 134 9.05 0.59 -10.47
N ARG A 135 8.40 -0.53 -10.82
CA ARG A 135 6.94 -0.67 -10.72
C ARG A 135 6.50 -0.70 -9.27
N LEU A 136 7.21 -1.46 -8.42
CA LEU A 136 6.94 -1.50 -6.99
C LEU A 136 7.16 -0.13 -6.34
N ALA A 137 8.14 0.66 -6.79
CA ALA A 137 8.36 2.02 -6.30
C ALA A 137 7.18 2.96 -6.63
N VAL A 138 6.57 2.85 -7.81
CA VAL A 138 5.37 3.61 -8.16
C VAL A 138 4.18 3.22 -7.28
N VAL A 139 3.98 1.92 -7.06
CA VAL A 139 2.93 1.44 -6.14
C VAL A 139 3.20 1.89 -4.71
N ALA A 140 4.47 1.84 -4.27
CA ALA A 140 4.87 2.32 -2.95
C ALA A 140 4.55 3.81 -2.78
N ASP A 141 4.85 4.64 -3.77
CA ASP A 141 4.54 6.08 -3.74
C ASP A 141 3.03 6.32 -3.62
N ALA A 142 2.22 5.64 -4.42
CA ALA A 142 0.77 5.75 -4.37
C ALA A 142 0.19 5.33 -3.01
N LEU A 143 0.61 4.17 -2.47
CA LEU A 143 0.14 3.67 -1.17
C LEU A 143 0.60 4.55 0.00
N ALA A 144 1.85 5.02 -0.03
CA ALA A 144 2.36 5.92 0.99
C ALA A 144 1.58 7.24 1.03
N LYS A 145 1.25 7.81 -0.14
CA LYS A 145 0.43 9.02 -0.26
C LYS A 145 -1.02 8.78 0.19
N SER A 146 -1.60 7.62 -0.12
CA SER A 146 -2.93 7.22 0.36
C SER A 146 -2.97 7.15 1.89
N ALA A 147 -2.00 6.46 2.52
CA ALA A 147 -1.90 6.39 3.97
C ALA A 147 -1.70 7.78 4.61
N ALA A 148 -0.91 8.66 3.98
CA ALA A 148 -0.71 10.02 4.45
C ALA A 148 -1.99 10.85 4.37
N LEU A 149 -2.79 10.68 3.29
CA LEU A 149 -4.07 11.35 3.13
C LEU A 149 -5.07 10.89 4.19
N ALA A 150 -5.20 9.58 4.41
CA ALA A 150 -6.06 9.03 5.45
C ALA A 150 -5.69 9.55 6.85
N GLN A 151 -4.39 9.63 7.18
CA GLN A 151 -3.91 10.24 8.42
C GLN A 151 -4.33 11.70 8.56
N GLN A 152 -4.34 12.40 7.44
CA GLN A 152 -4.72 13.79 7.37
C GLN A 152 -6.19 14.01 7.64
N GLU A 153 -7.04 13.22 6.98
CA GLU A 153 -8.48 13.26 7.15
C GLU A 153 -8.84 12.99 8.61
N ALA A 154 -8.22 11.98 9.24
CA ALA A 154 -8.41 11.68 10.66
C ALA A 154 -8.03 12.87 11.56
N ARG A 155 -6.90 13.55 11.30
CA ARG A 155 -6.46 14.72 12.07
C ARG A 155 -7.39 15.93 11.89
N ILE A 156 -7.93 16.12 10.69
CA ILE A 156 -8.91 17.18 10.42
C ILE A 156 -10.20 16.87 11.17
N ALA A 157 -10.70 15.63 11.09
CA ALA A 157 -11.88 15.21 11.83
C ALA A 157 -11.73 15.48 13.34
N GLU A 158 -10.63 15.04 13.95
CA GLU A 158 -10.36 15.34 15.36
C GLU A 158 -10.30 16.84 15.67
N ALA A 159 -9.75 17.65 14.77
CA ALA A 159 -9.69 19.10 14.99
C ALA A 159 -11.08 19.72 14.94
N LEU A 160 -11.95 19.26 14.04
CA LEU A 160 -13.33 19.69 13.93
C LEU A 160 -14.14 19.26 15.16
N ASP A 161 -14.00 18.02 15.61
CA ASP A 161 -14.67 17.50 16.82
C ASP A 161 -14.31 18.32 18.06
N ARG A 162 -13.04 18.71 18.18
CA ARG A 162 -12.59 19.60 19.27
C ARG A 162 -13.19 21.01 19.21
N MET A 163 -13.58 21.47 18.02
CA MET A 163 -14.21 22.78 17.83
C MET A 163 -15.73 22.74 18.02
N GLU A 164 -16.37 21.58 17.90
CA GLU A 164 -17.82 21.42 17.96
C GLU A 164 -18.47 22.06 19.22
N PRO A 165 -17.94 21.90 20.47
CA PRO A 165 -18.52 22.54 21.64
C PRO A 165 -18.50 24.07 21.58
N ALA A 166 -17.46 24.65 20.98
CA ALA A 166 -17.35 26.11 20.81
C ALA A 166 -18.38 26.62 19.78
N VAL A 167 -18.53 25.91 18.68
CA VAL A 167 -19.51 26.22 17.63
C VAL A 167 -20.93 26.07 18.17
N ALA A 168 -21.22 25.00 18.90
CA ALA A 168 -22.52 24.76 19.52
C ALA A 168 -22.89 25.88 20.53
N SER A 169 -21.95 26.33 21.37
CA SER A 169 -22.19 27.40 22.32
C SER A 169 -22.43 28.76 21.64
N LEU A 170 -21.68 29.03 20.57
CA LEU A 170 -21.89 30.22 19.77
C LEU A 170 -23.28 30.25 19.13
N ARG A 171 -23.72 29.12 18.58
CA ARG A 171 -25.03 28.98 17.92
C ARG A 171 -26.21 29.09 18.93
N LEU A 172 -26.07 28.49 20.10
CA LEU A 172 -27.16 28.43 21.10
C LEU A 172 -27.19 29.64 22.01
N ALA A 173 -26.05 30.14 22.44
CA ALA A 173 -25.97 31.18 23.46
C ALA A 173 -25.43 32.54 22.90
N GLY A 174 -25.08 32.62 21.63
CA GLY A 174 -24.53 33.83 21.02
C GLY A 174 -23.18 34.24 21.60
N ARG A 175 -22.53 33.36 22.37
CA ARG A 175 -21.22 33.61 23.01
C ARG A 175 -20.38 32.35 23.03
N LEU A 176 -19.06 32.54 22.96
CA LEU A 176 -18.11 31.42 23.06
C LEU A 176 -17.99 30.94 24.49
N SER A 177 -18.07 29.63 24.70
CA SER A 177 -17.82 28.96 25.98
C SER A 177 -16.33 28.80 26.31
N VAL A 178 -15.47 29.04 25.31
CA VAL A 178 -14.02 28.94 25.42
C VAL A 178 -13.35 30.32 25.40
N SER A 179 -12.21 30.46 26.10
CA SER A 179 -11.45 31.71 26.09
C SER A 179 -10.86 31.97 24.71
N SER A 180 -10.71 33.26 24.33
CA SER A 180 -10.05 33.65 23.06
C SER A 180 -8.67 33.04 22.93
N ARG A 181 -7.92 32.88 24.00
CA ARG A 181 -6.59 32.24 24.01
C ARG A 181 -6.66 30.74 23.65
N ALA A 182 -7.68 30.03 24.14
CA ALA A 182 -7.91 28.62 23.80
C ALA A 182 -8.30 28.48 22.33
N LEU A 183 -9.17 29.34 21.82
CA LEU A 183 -9.58 29.38 20.42
C LEU A 183 -8.38 29.66 19.49
N HIS A 184 -7.56 30.67 19.78
CA HIS A 184 -6.36 30.98 18.99
C HIS A 184 -5.39 29.80 18.96
N ARG A 185 -5.23 29.06 20.06
CA ARG A 185 -4.38 27.87 20.12
C ARG A 185 -4.93 26.74 19.24
N GLN A 186 -6.24 26.49 19.26
CA GLN A 186 -6.88 25.51 18.40
C GLN A 186 -6.73 25.84 16.91
N ILE A 187 -6.94 27.12 16.54
CA ILE A 187 -6.72 27.58 15.17
C ILE A 187 -5.25 27.40 14.77
N GLY A 188 -4.31 27.74 15.64
CA GLY A 188 -2.87 27.54 15.41
C GLY A 188 -2.52 26.07 15.18
N HIS A 189 -3.09 25.15 15.95
CA HIS A 189 -2.90 23.72 15.75
C HIS A 189 -3.44 23.24 14.39
N ALA A 190 -4.64 23.67 14.01
CA ALA A 190 -5.26 23.31 12.73
C ALA A 190 -4.43 23.83 11.53
N LEU A 191 -3.96 25.09 11.59
CA LEU A 191 -3.11 25.68 10.55
C LEU A 191 -1.75 24.98 10.46
N SER A 192 -1.14 24.64 11.60
CA SER A 192 0.14 23.93 11.65
C SER A 192 0.00 22.50 11.07
N ALA A 193 -1.11 21.82 11.34
CA ALA A 193 -1.41 20.54 10.72
C ALA A 193 -1.49 20.68 9.19
N ARG A 194 -2.24 21.64 8.68
CA ARG A 194 -2.37 21.90 7.24
C ARG A 194 -1.03 22.17 6.56
N ASN A 195 -0.19 23.03 7.13
CA ASN A 195 1.08 23.40 6.51
C ASN A 195 2.08 22.24 6.44
N ARG A 196 2.12 21.37 7.47
CA ARG A 196 2.95 20.15 7.42
C ARG A 196 2.55 19.20 6.29
N ASN A 197 1.31 19.24 5.88
CA ASN A 197 0.75 18.36 4.86
C ASN A 197 1.13 18.79 3.46
N LEU A 198 1.03 20.07 3.17
CA LEU A 198 1.45 20.62 1.88
C LEU A 198 2.92 20.25 1.60
N ALA A 199 3.79 20.37 2.59
CA ALA A 199 5.20 20.01 2.46
C ALA A 199 5.47 18.51 2.18
N ARG A 200 4.51 17.61 2.43
CA ARG A 200 4.64 16.16 2.13
C ARG A 200 4.18 15.78 0.74
N VAL A 201 3.22 16.52 0.19
CA VAL A 201 2.67 16.26 -1.14
C VAL A 201 3.57 16.84 -2.24
N GLU A 202 4.31 17.90 -1.93
CA GLU A 202 5.22 18.58 -2.85
C GLU A 202 6.66 17.99 -2.84
N ALA A 203 6.92 17.00 -2.00
CA ALA A 203 8.23 16.34 -1.87
C ALA A 203 8.29 15.05 -2.65
#